data_602ea6bd7b4ba777f7daca9e03360c3b
#
_entry.id   602ea6bd7b4ba777f7daca9e03360c3b
#
_cell.length_a   1.000
_cell.length_b   1.000
_cell.length_c   1.000
_cell.angle_alpha   90.00
_cell.angle_beta   90.00
_cell.angle_gamma   90.00
#
_symmetry.space_group_name_H-M   'P 1'
#
loop_
_entity.id
_entity.type
_entity.pdbx_description
1 polymer ?
#
loop_
_entity_poly.entity_id
_entity_poly.type
_entity_poly.pdbx_seq_one_letter_code
_entity_poly.pdbx_strand_id
1 'polypeptide(L)'
;MVSSSSRKKTDSEKKKPAISYFSKDKIICPVCKKAFEKEVMRSGNGRMIAGGLTDDLHRIFEPSAKFGRIYPLIYEIGACPYCYTAMLWSDFTELKKKEDTDRLFESRDERKDKVNNVFPHFNLKHERTLFDGCAMYYLALLTYSKVNPEMLPTMKSAFLSLRLAWLTHELDLAVPGHNFEFISQAMYRKALFFYQQGILCETDRTEKSSTLGNFGPDMDKNYGWDGVIYLCGLLEYTYGQKDDLQLRLKKLSESKTAIARIFGLGKSSKNKPGPLLEKARDLYDRLTKEVNDDDF
;
A
#
# COMPACT_ATOMS: atom_id res chain seq x y z
N MET A 1 -45.88 28.46 -44.67
CA MET A 1 -45.91 28.00 -43.29
C MET A 1 -44.76 27.07 -43.06
N VAL A 2 -43.69 27.55 -42.44
CA VAL A 2 -42.51 26.76 -42.17
C VAL A 2 -42.51 26.47 -40.68
N SER A 3 -42.65 25.19 -40.34
CA SER A 3 -42.69 24.64 -38.98
C SER A 3 -41.29 24.67 -38.37
N SER A 4 -41.09 25.47 -37.31
CA SER A 4 -39.88 25.52 -36.53
C SER A 4 -39.81 24.31 -35.57
N SER A 5 -38.97 23.35 -35.91
CA SER A 5 -38.62 22.23 -35.04
C SER A 5 -37.71 22.74 -33.91
N SER A 6 -38.24 22.82 -32.69
CA SER A 6 -37.47 23.09 -31.48
C SER A 6 -36.62 21.85 -31.12
N ARG A 7 -35.29 21.93 -31.37
CA ARG A 7 -34.34 20.96 -30.82
C ARG A 7 -34.35 21.03 -29.30
N LYS A 8 -34.83 19.99 -28.64
CA LYS A 8 -34.65 19.76 -27.20
C LYS A 8 -33.15 19.68 -26.93
N LYS A 9 -32.64 20.57 -26.07
CA LYS A 9 -31.29 20.49 -25.52
C LYS A 9 -31.16 19.16 -24.80
N THR A 10 -30.20 18.35 -25.25
CA THR A 10 -29.78 17.10 -24.63
C THR A 10 -29.34 17.34 -23.20
N ASP A 11 -29.71 16.43 -22.31
CA ASP A 11 -29.39 16.42 -20.88
C ASP A 11 -27.93 16.76 -20.64
N SER A 12 -27.73 17.82 -19.83
CA SER A 12 -26.42 18.17 -19.31
C SER A 12 -25.89 16.99 -18.50
N GLU A 13 -24.74 16.40 -18.92
CA GLU A 13 -24.00 15.46 -18.09
C GLU A 13 -23.85 16.01 -16.68
N LYS A 14 -24.57 15.41 -15.74
CA LYS A 14 -24.48 15.76 -14.31
C LYS A 14 -23.05 15.48 -13.87
N LYS A 15 -22.27 16.54 -13.68
CA LYS A 15 -20.88 16.45 -13.22
C LYS A 15 -20.82 15.58 -11.97
N LYS A 16 -20.08 14.46 -12.01
CA LYS A 16 -19.93 13.58 -10.84
C LYS A 16 -19.42 14.40 -9.66
N PRO A 17 -19.94 14.21 -8.44
CA PRO A 17 -19.52 14.99 -7.30
C PRO A 17 -18.04 14.70 -6.96
N ALA A 18 -17.28 15.75 -6.64
CA ALA A 18 -15.85 15.66 -6.39
C ALA A 18 -15.52 14.74 -5.22
N ILE A 19 -14.57 13.84 -5.41
CA ILE A 19 -14.05 12.90 -4.40
C ILE A 19 -12.95 13.57 -3.57
N SER A 20 -12.18 14.45 -4.17
CA SER A 20 -11.04 15.15 -3.57
C SER A 20 -11.09 16.66 -3.79
N TYR A 21 -10.08 17.34 -3.32
CA TYR A 21 -9.83 18.76 -3.59
C TYR A 21 -8.34 19.06 -3.37
N PHE A 22 -7.81 20.06 -4.05
CA PHE A 22 -6.48 20.60 -3.77
C PHE A 22 -6.54 21.56 -2.58
N SER A 23 -5.67 21.33 -1.59
CA SER A 23 -5.52 22.23 -0.45
C SER A 23 -5.01 23.58 -0.91
N LYS A 24 -5.53 24.67 -0.30
CA LYS A 24 -5.02 26.02 -0.54
C LYS A 24 -3.59 26.21 0.00
N ASP A 25 -3.26 25.47 1.05
CA ASP A 25 -1.93 25.50 1.66
C ASP A 25 -0.97 24.67 0.82
N LYS A 26 0.04 25.33 0.30
CA LYS A 26 1.08 24.68 -0.51
C LYS A 26 2.09 23.96 0.35
N ILE A 27 2.48 22.77 -0.08
CA ILE A 27 3.56 21.99 0.52
C ILE A 27 4.88 22.39 -0.14
N ILE A 28 5.88 22.72 0.67
CA ILE A 28 7.25 22.92 0.20
C ILE A 28 7.97 21.58 0.15
N CYS A 29 8.41 21.17 -1.03
CA CYS A 29 9.17 19.94 -1.16
C CYS A 29 10.48 20.01 -0.38
N PRO A 30 10.78 19.08 0.53
CA PRO A 30 12.03 19.10 1.30
C PRO A 30 13.28 18.92 0.43
N VAL A 31 13.13 18.30 -0.74
CA VAL A 31 14.24 17.98 -1.67
C VAL A 31 14.51 19.14 -2.63
N CYS A 32 13.56 19.52 -3.47
CA CYS A 32 13.79 20.54 -4.51
C CYS A 32 13.33 21.95 -4.12
N LYS A 33 12.77 22.14 -2.93
CA LYS A 33 12.26 23.42 -2.39
C LYS A 33 11.13 24.09 -3.19
N LYS A 34 10.60 23.43 -4.22
CA LYS A 34 9.47 23.94 -4.99
C LYS A 34 8.16 23.68 -4.25
N ALA A 35 7.25 24.64 -4.35
CA ALA A 35 5.91 24.53 -3.76
C ALA A 35 4.96 23.77 -4.69
N PHE A 36 4.12 22.90 -4.14
CA PHE A 36 3.05 22.20 -4.87
C PHE A 36 1.82 22.03 -3.97
N GLU A 37 0.69 21.71 -4.55
CA GLU A 37 -0.58 21.56 -3.85
C GLU A 37 -0.77 20.11 -3.39
N LYS A 38 -1.30 19.94 -2.17
CA LYS A 38 -1.69 18.64 -1.65
C LYS A 38 -3.13 18.35 -2.08
N GLU A 39 -3.33 17.24 -2.78
CA GLU A 39 -4.67 16.73 -3.00
C GLU A 39 -5.14 15.94 -1.77
N VAL A 40 -6.32 16.27 -1.26
CA VAL A 40 -6.92 15.71 -0.06
C VAL A 40 -8.25 15.05 -0.42
N MET A 41 -8.43 13.81 0.02
CA MET A 41 -9.71 13.12 -0.13
C MET A 41 -10.75 13.74 0.80
N ARG A 42 -11.97 13.96 0.29
CA ARG A 42 -13.11 14.40 1.09
C ARG A 42 -13.65 13.22 1.91
N SER A 43 -13.85 13.43 3.20
CA SER A 43 -14.50 12.45 4.09
C SER A 43 -16.02 12.67 4.16
N GLY A 44 -16.75 11.66 4.65
CA GLY A 44 -18.17 11.72 4.93
C GLY A 44 -19.07 11.62 3.69
N ASN A 45 -20.38 11.85 3.89
CA ASN A 45 -21.45 11.83 2.88
C ASN A 45 -21.54 10.53 2.05
N GLY A 46 -21.18 9.38 2.65
CA GLY A 46 -21.24 8.07 1.97
C GLY A 46 -20.15 7.86 0.92
N ARG A 47 -19.01 8.55 1.04
CA ARG A 47 -17.85 8.30 0.15
C ARG A 47 -17.15 7.00 0.50
N MET A 48 -16.88 6.76 1.78
CA MET A 48 -16.26 5.53 2.26
C MET A 48 -17.32 4.66 2.96
N ILE A 49 -17.84 3.66 2.26
CA ILE A 49 -18.73 2.65 2.82
C ILE A 49 -17.86 1.43 3.09
N ALA A 50 -17.58 1.16 4.37
CA ALA A 50 -16.74 0.03 4.75
C ALA A 50 -17.43 -1.29 4.42
N GLY A 51 -16.77 -2.10 3.62
CA GLY A 51 -17.15 -3.47 3.28
C GLY A 51 -16.35 -4.51 4.05
N GLY A 52 -16.06 -5.65 3.42
CA GLY A 52 -15.30 -6.76 4.00
C GLY A 52 -13.84 -6.42 4.32
N LEU A 53 -13.23 -7.25 5.16
CA LEU A 53 -11.80 -7.27 5.43
C LEU A 53 -11.20 -8.50 4.75
N THR A 54 -10.24 -8.32 3.86
CA THR A 54 -9.54 -9.43 3.18
C THR A 54 -8.63 -10.21 4.14
N ASP A 55 -8.10 -11.35 3.69
CA ASP A 55 -7.17 -12.13 4.50
C ASP A 55 -5.88 -11.36 4.80
N ASP A 56 -5.40 -10.54 3.86
CA ASP A 56 -4.23 -9.70 4.02
C ASP A 56 -4.51 -8.34 4.69
N LEU A 57 -5.62 -8.26 5.45
CA LEU A 57 -6.00 -7.13 6.29
C LEU A 57 -6.31 -5.85 5.50
N HIS A 58 -6.71 -5.96 4.24
CA HIS A 58 -7.18 -4.84 3.44
C HIS A 58 -8.67 -4.60 3.65
N ARG A 59 -9.05 -3.35 3.94
CA ARG A 59 -10.46 -2.93 4.01
C ARG A 59 -10.99 -2.63 2.62
N ILE A 60 -11.93 -3.42 2.15
CA ILE A 60 -12.65 -3.11 0.91
C ILE A 60 -13.65 -1.99 1.17
N PHE A 61 -13.68 -0.99 0.29
CA PHE A 61 -14.70 0.05 0.30
C PHE A 61 -15.72 -0.22 -0.80
N GLU A 62 -16.99 -0.30 -0.40
CA GLU A 62 -18.08 -0.57 -1.35
C GLU A 62 -18.35 0.65 -2.23
N PRO A 63 -18.56 0.45 -3.54
CA PRO A 63 -18.91 1.55 -4.44
C PRO A 63 -20.28 2.13 -4.09
N SER A 64 -20.40 3.45 -4.05
CA SER A 64 -21.68 4.11 -3.87
C SER A 64 -22.29 4.54 -5.21
N ALA A 65 -23.62 4.61 -5.28
CA ALA A 65 -24.30 5.09 -6.48
C ALA A 65 -23.91 6.54 -6.85
N LYS A 66 -23.54 7.35 -5.85
CA LYS A 66 -23.19 8.76 -6.03
C LYS A 66 -21.75 8.98 -6.47
N PHE A 67 -20.79 8.25 -5.89
CA PHE A 67 -19.37 8.48 -6.08
C PHE A 67 -18.66 7.38 -6.87
N GLY A 68 -19.31 6.22 -7.05
CA GLY A 68 -18.68 5.02 -7.63
C GLY A 68 -17.68 4.38 -6.66
N ARG A 69 -16.73 3.63 -7.21
CA ARG A 69 -15.61 3.06 -6.46
C ARG A 69 -14.57 4.14 -6.17
N ILE A 70 -14.07 4.18 -4.95
CA ILE A 70 -13.02 5.10 -4.52
C ILE A 70 -11.85 4.31 -3.93
N TYR A 71 -10.66 4.88 -4.02
CA TYR A 71 -9.41 4.27 -3.59
C TYR A 71 -8.70 5.18 -2.59
N PRO A 72 -9.06 5.13 -1.29
CA PRO A 72 -8.52 6.07 -0.30
C PRO A 72 -7.00 6.04 -0.19
N LEU A 73 -6.39 4.87 -0.37
CA LEU A 73 -4.94 4.67 -0.28
C LEU A 73 -4.14 5.59 -1.20
N ILE A 74 -4.66 5.95 -2.40
CA ILE A 74 -3.91 6.81 -3.33
C ILE A 74 -3.65 8.22 -2.79
N TYR A 75 -4.35 8.64 -1.73
CA TYR A 75 -4.18 9.95 -1.09
C TYR A 75 -3.17 9.95 0.05
N GLU A 76 -2.66 8.77 0.48
CA GLU A 76 -1.70 8.64 1.57
C GLU A 76 -0.26 9.00 1.18
N ILE A 77 0.06 9.03 -0.11
CA ILE A 77 1.40 9.35 -0.60
C ILE A 77 1.48 10.82 -1.03
N GLY A 78 2.46 11.54 -0.50
CA GLY A 78 2.89 12.83 -1.02
C GLY A 78 3.90 12.62 -2.15
N ALA A 79 3.67 13.20 -3.33
CA ALA A 79 4.59 13.12 -4.46
C ALA A 79 4.83 14.49 -5.06
N CYS A 80 6.09 14.90 -5.10
CA CYS A 80 6.49 16.18 -5.70
C CYS A 80 6.51 16.08 -7.23
N PRO A 81 5.75 16.92 -7.96
CA PRO A 81 5.68 16.87 -9.41
C PRO A 81 6.94 17.42 -10.12
N TYR A 82 7.93 17.91 -9.36
CA TYR A 82 9.14 18.51 -9.92
C TYR A 82 10.38 17.63 -9.77
N CYS A 83 10.53 16.93 -8.64
CA CYS A 83 11.70 16.08 -8.41
C CYS A 83 11.34 14.60 -8.19
N TYR A 84 10.06 14.25 -8.30
CA TYR A 84 9.57 12.87 -8.18
C TYR A 84 9.94 12.19 -6.84
N THR A 85 10.13 12.99 -5.79
CA THR A 85 10.21 12.46 -4.43
C THR A 85 8.80 12.13 -3.96
N ALA A 86 8.58 10.88 -3.54
CA ALA A 86 7.29 10.41 -3.05
C ALA A 86 7.49 9.65 -1.74
N MET A 87 6.66 9.96 -0.74
CA MET A 87 6.72 9.36 0.60
C MET A 87 5.32 9.41 1.25
N LEU A 88 5.13 8.70 2.35
CA LEU A 88 4.00 8.97 3.24
C LEU A 88 4.00 10.45 3.64
N TRP A 89 2.83 11.06 3.78
CA TRP A 89 2.74 12.48 4.12
C TRP A 89 3.46 12.84 5.43
N SER A 90 3.40 11.97 6.44
CA SER A 90 4.14 12.13 7.69
C SER A 90 5.64 12.28 7.47
N ASP A 91 6.21 11.41 6.64
CA ASP A 91 7.64 11.37 6.39
C ASP A 91 8.10 12.49 5.46
N PHE A 92 7.21 12.94 4.57
CA PHE A 92 7.51 14.02 3.63
C PHE A 92 7.91 15.31 4.37
N THR A 93 7.31 15.58 5.53
CA THR A 93 7.63 16.73 6.38
C THR A 93 8.84 16.49 7.30
N GLU A 94 9.16 15.22 7.60
CA GLU A 94 10.26 14.84 8.49
C GLU A 94 11.60 14.63 7.77
N LEU A 95 11.62 14.65 6.45
CA LEU A 95 12.83 14.49 5.65
C LEU A 95 13.73 15.75 5.77
N LYS A 96 14.67 15.74 6.71
CA LYS A 96 15.52 16.90 7.05
C LYS A 96 17.01 16.69 6.76
N LYS A 97 17.49 15.44 6.70
CA LYS A 97 18.91 15.14 6.49
C LYS A 97 19.35 15.56 5.09
N LYS A 98 20.43 16.34 5.05
CA LYS A 98 20.95 16.87 3.78
C LYS A 98 21.42 15.76 2.84
N GLU A 99 22.08 14.74 3.36
CA GLU A 99 22.58 13.61 2.58
C GLU A 99 21.46 12.88 1.86
N ASP A 100 20.30 12.74 2.52
CA ASP A 100 19.12 12.10 1.92
C ASP A 100 18.49 13.00 0.86
N THR A 101 18.35 14.31 1.14
CA THR A 101 17.77 15.27 0.18
C THR A 101 18.64 15.43 -1.06
N ASP A 102 19.97 15.45 -0.91
CA ASP A 102 20.91 15.55 -2.02
C ASP A 102 20.83 14.28 -2.89
N ARG A 103 20.90 13.10 -2.30
CA ARG A 103 20.78 11.79 -2.97
C ARG A 103 19.46 11.65 -3.72
N LEU A 104 18.36 12.10 -3.11
CA LEU A 104 17.06 12.12 -3.74
C LEU A 104 16.96 13.13 -4.88
N PHE A 105 17.61 14.28 -4.77
CA PHE A 105 17.63 15.25 -5.85
C PHE A 105 18.44 14.75 -7.05
N GLU A 106 19.61 14.19 -6.82
CA GLU A 106 20.49 13.63 -7.86
C GLU A 106 19.82 12.48 -8.63
N SER A 107 19.10 11.59 -7.92
CA SER A 107 18.44 10.42 -8.51
C SER A 107 17.03 10.70 -9.08
N ARG A 108 16.61 11.96 -9.23
CA ARG A 108 15.24 12.31 -9.66
C ARG A 108 14.86 11.79 -11.05
N ASP A 109 15.77 11.90 -12.00
CA ASP A 109 15.53 11.49 -13.40
C ASP A 109 15.51 9.96 -13.49
N GLU A 110 16.43 9.27 -12.81
CA GLU A 110 16.43 7.80 -12.67
C GLU A 110 15.08 7.29 -12.11
N ARG A 111 14.57 7.91 -11.04
CA ARG A 111 13.27 7.51 -10.47
C ARG A 111 12.12 7.73 -11.43
N LYS A 112 12.08 8.88 -12.11
CA LYS A 112 11.07 9.17 -13.11
C LYS A 112 11.07 8.14 -14.23
N ASP A 113 12.25 7.81 -14.77
CA ASP A 113 12.37 6.87 -15.88
C ASP A 113 11.98 5.47 -15.47
N LYS A 114 12.40 5.00 -14.27
CA LYS A 114 11.97 3.71 -13.72
C LYS A 114 10.46 3.60 -13.55
N VAL A 115 9.80 4.68 -13.12
CA VAL A 115 8.33 4.67 -13.00
C VAL A 115 7.67 4.72 -14.37
N ASN A 116 8.17 5.52 -15.32
CA ASN A 116 7.63 5.56 -16.67
C ASN A 116 7.71 4.21 -17.42
N ASN A 117 8.69 3.37 -17.09
CA ASN A 117 8.80 2.03 -17.68
C ASN A 117 7.66 1.09 -17.22
N VAL A 118 7.06 1.34 -16.06
CA VAL A 118 5.99 0.52 -15.50
C VAL A 118 4.62 1.19 -15.63
N PHE A 119 4.58 2.51 -15.41
CA PHE A 119 3.40 3.37 -15.47
C PHE A 119 3.65 4.53 -16.44
N PRO A 120 3.60 4.29 -17.75
CA PRO A 120 3.92 5.32 -18.76
C PRO A 120 2.92 6.48 -18.68
N HIS A 121 3.45 7.70 -18.85
CA HIS A 121 2.64 8.93 -18.87
C HIS A 121 1.89 9.27 -17.56
N PHE A 122 2.32 8.73 -16.40
CA PHE A 122 1.74 9.12 -15.12
C PHE A 122 1.81 10.63 -14.89
N ASN A 123 0.82 11.18 -14.18
CA ASN A 123 0.71 12.62 -13.97
C ASN A 123 0.53 12.97 -12.49
N LEU A 124 1.38 13.85 -11.96
CA LEU A 124 1.35 14.30 -10.57
C LEU A 124 0.74 15.71 -10.38
N LYS A 125 0.19 16.34 -11.45
CA LYS A 125 -0.32 17.71 -11.44
C LYS A 125 -1.83 17.82 -11.58
N HIS A 126 -2.51 16.71 -11.83
CA HIS A 126 -3.96 16.62 -11.94
C HIS A 126 -4.58 15.88 -10.77
N GLU A 127 -5.91 15.84 -10.70
CA GLU A 127 -6.65 14.97 -9.79
C GLU A 127 -6.18 13.52 -9.97
N ARG A 128 -5.94 12.83 -8.86
CA ARG A 128 -5.36 11.49 -8.85
C ARG A 128 -6.32 10.47 -9.42
N THR A 129 -5.84 9.74 -10.39
CA THR A 129 -6.45 8.49 -10.83
C THR A 129 -5.85 7.30 -10.06
N LEU A 130 -6.49 6.13 -10.16
CA LEU A 130 -5.92 4.90 -9.62
C LEU A 130 -4.53 4.60 -10.23
N PHE A 131 -4.38 4.85 -11.53
CA PHE A 131 -3.12 4.67 -12.26
C PHE A 131 -2.00 5.56 -11.71
N ASP A 132 -2.28 6.85 -11.53
CA ASP A 132 -1.31 7.79 -10.96
C ASP A 132 -0.99 7.44 -9.50
N GLY A 133 -1.98 6.96 -8.74
CA GLY A 133 -1.79 6.43 -7.39
C GLY A 133 -0.81 5.25 -7.35
N CYS A 134 -0.95 4.28 -8.24
CA CYS A 134 0.00 3.18 -8.38
C CYS A 134 1.41 3.68 -8.69
N ALA A 135 1.55 4.62 -9.64
CA ALA A 135 2.83 5.24 -9.97
C ALA A 135 3.46 5.95 -8.76
N MET A 136 2.64 6.63 -7.93
CA MET A 136 3.11 7.31 -6.72
C MET A 136 3.61 6.33 -5.66
N TYR A 137 2.96 5.18 -5.46
CA TYR A 137 3.44 4.13 -4.58
C TYR A 137 4.76 3.54 -5.07
N TYR A 138 4.89 3.31 -6.37
CA TYR A 138 6.15 2.83 -6.95
C TYR A 138 7.28 3.86 -6.81
N LEU A 139 6.99 5.17 -7.03
CA LEU A 139 7.91 6.26 -6.70
C LEU A 139 8.32 6.27 -5.23
N ALA A 140 7.36 6.01 -4.32
CA ALA A 140 7.65 5.96 -2.88
C ALA A 140 8.62 4.83 -2.55
N LEU A 141 8.44 3.63 -3.10
CA LEU A 141 9.38 2.52 -2.93
C LEU A 141 10.79 2.88 -3.42
N LEU A 142 10.89 3.55 -4.58
CA LEU A 142 12.18 4.03 -5.11
C LEU A 142 12.78 5.15 -4.24
N THR A 143 11.96 5.98 -3.61
CA THR A 143 12.41 7.03 -2.69
C THR A 143 12.93 6.41 -1.38
N TYR A 144 12.17 5.49 -0.76
CA TYR A 144 12.60 4.84 0.49
C TYR A 144 13.88 4.01 0.31
N SER A 145 14.16 3.47 -0.88
CA SER A 145 15.44 2.79 -1.15
C SER A 145 16.67 3.71 -1.12
N LYS A 146 16.48 5.01 -1.02
CA LYS A 146 17.55 6.03 -1.07
C LYS A 146 17.72 6.82 0.25
N VAL A 147 16.89 6.58 1.25
CA VAL A 147 16.97 7.28 2.55
C VAL A 147 17.67 6.42 3.60
N ASN A 148 18.10 7.05 4.68
CA ASN A 148 18.83 6.38 5.74
C ASN A 148 17.91 5.49 6.62
N PRO A 149 18.48 4.53 7.39
CA PRO A 149 17.72 3.60 8.22
C PRO A 149 16.85 4.25 9.30
N GLU A 150 17.14 5.47 9.75
CA GLU A 150 16.32 6.17 10.74
C GLU A 150 14.91 6.49 10.23
N MET A 151 14.74 6.57 8.91
CA MET A 151 13.43 6.71 8.26
C MET A 151 12.64 5.40 8.21
N LEU A 152 13.18 4.29 8.71
CA LEU A 152 12.59 2.95 8.71
C LEU A 152 12.15 2.49 7.31
N PRO A 153 13.03 2.59 6.30
CA PRO A 153 12.65 2.35 4.91
C PRO A 153 12.22 0.92 4.64
N THR A 154 12.80 -0.07 5.34
CA THR A 154 12.52 -1.49 5.11
C THR A 154 11.09 -1.84 5.50
N MET A 155 10.67 -1.53 6.74
CA MET A 155 9.32 -1.83 7.18
C MET A 155 8.26 -1.01 6.40
N LYS A 156 8.57 0.25 6.07
CA LYS A 156 7.69 1.07 5.23
C LYS A 156 7.55 0.50 3.81
N SER A 157 8.65 0.01 3.24
CA SER A 157 8.61 -0.67 1.93
C SER A 157 7.76 -1.94 1.96
N ALA A 158 7.66 -2.64 3.10
CA ALA A 158 6.80 -3.82 3.23
C ALA A 158 5.32 -3.47 3.01
N PHE A 159 4.76 -2.58 3.84
CA PHE A 159 3.34 -2.25 3.67
C PHE A 159 3.05 -1.38 2.44
N LEU A 160 4.00 -0.59 1.95
CA LEU A 160 3.83 0.13 0.68
C LEU A 160 3.80 -0.83 -0.52
N SER A 161 4.62 -1.89 -0.51
CA SER A 161 4.56 -2.93 -1.54
C SER A 161 3.23 -3.68 -1.48
N LEU A 162 2.73 -4.00 -0.29
CA LEU A 162 1.44 -4.65 -0.11
C LEU A 162 0.28 -3.77 -0.62
N ARG A 163 0.27 -2.49 -0.26
CA ARG A 163 -0.72 -1.52 -0.77
C ARG A 163 -0.65 -1.36 -2.29
N LEU A 164 0.55 -1.35 -2.85
CA LEU A 164 0.71 -1.30 -4.30
C LEU A 164 0.19 -2.58 -4.98
N ALA A 165 0.36 -3.75 -4.35
CA ALA A 165 -0.23 -4.99 -4.85
C ALA A 165 -1.76 -4.89 -4.93
N TRP A 166 -2.41 -4.38 -3.89
CA TRP A 166 -3.87 -4.16 -3.89
C TRP A 166 -4.31 -3.18 -4.98
N LEU A 167 -3.63 -2.04 -5.07
CA LEU A 167 -3.98 -0.99 -6.04
C LEU A 167 -3.76 -1.44 -7.49
N THR A 168 -2.72 -2.23 -7.77
CA THR A 168 -2.47 -2.75 -9.12
C THR A 168 -3.42 -3.89 -9.48
N HIS A 169 -3.86 -4.69 -8.53
CA HIS A 169 -4.97 -5.64 -8.73
C HIS A 169 -6.27 -4.91 -9.10
N GLU A 170 -6.65 -3.88 -8.35
CA GLU A 170 -7.81 -3.04 -8.66
C GLU A 170 -7.67 -2.35 -10.03
N LEU A 171 -6.45 -1.97 -10.40
CA LEU A 171 -6.18 -1.36 -11.70
C LEU A 171 -6.34 -2.38 -12.84
N ASP A 172 -5.92 -3.63 -12.65
CA ASP A 172 -6.14 -4.72 -13.63
C ASP A 172 -7.62 -5.00 -13.86
N LEU A 173 -8.41 -4.98 -12.77
CA LEU A 173 -9.88 -5.12 -12.87
C LEU A 173 -10.52 -3.93 -13.59
N ALA A 174 -10.00 -2.72 -13.41
CA ALA A 174 -10.53 -1.51 -14.03
C ALA A 174 -10.15 -1.36 -15.51
N VAL A 175 -8.94 -1.77 -15.88
CA VAL A 175 -8.38 -1.69 -17.24
C VAL A 175 -7.63 -2.98 -17.61
N PRO A 176 -8.35 -4.06 -17.92
CA PRO A 176 -7.76 -5.37 -18.17
C PRO A 176 -6.86 -5.36 -19.42
N GLY A 177 -5.93 -6.31 -19.50
CA GLY A 177 -5.06 -6.51 -20.66
C GLY A 177 -3.76 -5.70 -20.65
N HIS A 178 -3.42 -5.05 -19.53
CA HIS A 178 -2.18 -4.28 -19.36
C HIS A 178 -1.17 -4.94 -18.40
N ASN A 179 -1.38 -6.21 -18.04
CA ASN A 179 -0.51 -6.98 -17.14
C ASN A 179 -0.33 -6.39 -15.72
N PHE A 180 -1.29 -5.63 -15.22
CA PHE A 180 -1.23 -5.06 -13.86
C PHE A 180 -1.35 -6.15 -12.80
N GLU A 181 -2.02 -7.26 -13.07
CA GLU A 181 -2.05 -8.41 -12.17
C GLU A 181 -0.64 -9.01 -11.99
N PHE A 182 0.19 -9.06 -13.05
CA PHE A 182 1.59 -9.48 -12.92
C PHE A 182 2.37 -8.56 -11.98
N ILE A 183 2.14 -7.24 -12.05
CA ILE A 183 2.75 -6.27 -11.13
C ILE A 183 2.23 -6.50 -9.71
N SER A 184 0.94 -6.75 -9.53
CA SER A 184 0.35 -7.09 -8.22
C SER A 184 1.07 -8.28 -7.58
N GLN A 185 1.21 -9.39 -8.32
CA GLN A 185 1.90 -10.59 -7.86
C GLN A 185 3.37 -10.33 -7.50
N ALA A 186 4.06 -9.51 -8.30
CA ALA A 186 5.43 -9.10 -8.02
C ALA A 186 5.53 -8.26 -6.73
N MET A 187 4.54 -7.38 -6.49
CA MET A 187 4.51 -6.54 -5.31
C MET A 187 4.15 -7.33 -4.04
N TYR A 188 3.32 -8.37 -4.11
CA TYR A 188 3.10 -9.29 -2.98
C TYR A 188 4.40 -10.01 -2.58
N ARG A 189 5.18 -10.52 -3.54
CA ARG A 189 6.49 -11.13 -3.26
C ARG A 189 7.48 -10.12 -2.67
N LYS A 190 7.43 -8.89 -3.16
CA LYS A 190 8.24 -7.79 -2.64
C LYS A 190 7.83 -7.40 -1.22
N ALA A 191 6.53 -7.40 -0.90
CA ALA A 191 6.02 -7.19 0.44
C ALA A 191 6.53 -8.28 1.40
N LEU A 192 6.43 -9.55 1.02
CA LEU A 192 6.99 -10.67 1.78
C LEU A 192 8.46 -10.45 2.10
N PHE A 193 9.28 -10.17 1.07
CA PHE A 193 10.70 -9.92 1.25
C PHE A 193 10.96 -8.79 2.25
N PHE A 194 10.28 -7.66 2.12
CA PHE A 194 10.49 -6.53 3.01
C PHE A 194 9.95 -6.75 4.43
N TYR A 195 8.86 -7.49 4.63
CA TYR A 195 8.41 -7.87 5.97
C TYR A 195 9.44 -8.77 6.65
N GLN A 196 9.99 -9.76 5.95
CA GLN A 196 11.06 -10.61 6.47
C GLN A 196 12.31 -9.79 6.82
N GLN A 197 12.75 -8.90 5.92
CA GLN A 197 13.89 -8.02 6.18
C GLN A 197 13.62 -7.05 7.34
N GLY A 198 12.40 -6.48 7.44
CA GLY A 198 12.03 -5.59 8.53
C GLY A 198 12.05 -6.26 9.90
N ILE A 199 11.68 -7.54 9.98
CA ILE A 199 11.81 -8.34 11.21
C ILE A 199 13.28 -8.57 11.57
N LEU A 200 14.13 -8.84 10.58
CA LEU A 200 15.58 -8.99 10.78
C LEU A 200 16.21 -7.67 11.23
N CYS A 201 15.89 -6.55 10.57
CA CYS A 201 16.41 -5.22 10.94
C CYS A 201 16.01 -4.80 12.35
N GLU A 202 14.82 -5.15 12.82
CA GLU A 202 14.41 -4.95 14.22
C GLU A 202 15.26 -5.81 15.17
N THR A 203 15.54 -7.06 14.80
CA THR A 203 16.29 -8.01 15.62
C THR A 203 17.75 -7.58 15.76
N ASP A 204 18.40 -7.16 14.67
CA ASP A 204 19.77 -6.69 14.66
C ASP A 204 19.93 -5.19 15.00
N ARG A 205 18.82 -4.50 15.20
CA ARG A 205 18.73 -3.08 15.58
C ARG A 205 19.24 -2.10 14.52
N THR A 206 19.34 -2.50 13.28
CA THR A 206 19.69 -1.60 12.16
C THR A 206 18.55 -0.64 11.82
N GLU A 207 17.29 -1.10 11.92
CA GLU A 207 16.09 -0.26 11.90
C GLU A 207 15.19 -0.60 13.09
N LYS A 208 14.96 0.36 13.99
CA LYS A 208 14.09 0.18 15.16
C LYS A 208 12.63 0.32 14.76
N SER A 209 12.09 -0.64 14.03
CA SER A 209 10.71 -0.63 13.55
C SER A 209 9.68 -0.50 14.68
N SER A 210 10.01 -0.92 15.91
CA SER A 210 9.20 -0.72 17.11
C SER A 210 8.89 0.75 17.42
N THR A 211 9.66 1.70 16.88
CA THR A 211 9.37 3.14 16.98
C THR A 211 8.31 3.63 15.99
N LEU A 212 7.91 2.80 15.03
CA LEU A 212 6.86 3.13 14.08
C LEU A 212 5.50 3.15 14.78
N GLY A 213 4.86 4.31 14.82
CA GLY A 213 3.57 4.48 15.52
C GLY A 213 2.41 3.72 14.87
N ASN A 214 2.51 3.40 13.58
CA ASN A 214 1.50 2.65 12.84
C ASN A 214 2.14 1.70 11.82
N PHE A 215 1.88 0.40 12.00
CA PHE A 215 2.34 -0.66 11.10
C PHE A 215 1.36 -0.95 9.96
N GLY A 216 0.21 -0.33 9.95
CA GLY A 216 -0.82 -0.60 8.96
C GLY A 216 -1.45 -2.00 9.12
N PRO A 217 -1.56 -2.75 8.02
CA PRO A 217 -1.10 -2.43 6.66
C PRO A 217 -1.96 -1.40 5.94
N ASP A 218 -3.27 -1.35 6.25
CA ASP A 218 -4.23 -0.41 5.67
C ASP A 218 -4.39 0.86 6.52
N MET A 219 -5.26 1.76 6.12
CA MET A 219 -5.54 3.03 6.79
C MET A 219 -6.51 2.87 7.97
N ASP A 220 -7.40 1.87 7.92
CA ASP A 220 -8.53 1.72 8.83
C ASP A 220 -8.11 1.27 10.23
N LYS A 221 -7.05 0.49 10.35
CA LYS A 221 -6.60 -0.06 11.63
C LYS A 221 -5.10 -0.36 11.67
N ASN A 222 -4.51 -0.01 12.81
CA ASN A 222 -3.17 -0.47 13.16
C ASN A 222 -3.25 -1.83 13.85
N TYR A 223 -2.73 -2.86 13.21
CA TYR A 223 -2.65 -4.22 13.77
C TYR A 223 -1.35 -4.47 14.56
N GLY A 224 -0.47 -3.48 14.66
CA GLY A 224 0.76 -3.56 15.41
C GLY A 224 1.72 -4.64 14.89
N TRP A 225 2.63 -5.07 15.77
CA TRP A 225 3.62 -6.08 15.42
C TRP A 225 3.00 -7.45 15.15
N ASP A 226 1.90 -7.80 15.83
CA ASP A 226 1.18 -9.04 15.54
C ASP A 226 0.64 -9.07 14.11
N GLY A 227 0.21 -7.91 13.58
CA GLY A 227 -0.17 -7.79 12.17
C GLY A 227 0.99 -8.02 11.21
N VAL A 228 2.19 -7.55 11.56
CA VAL A 228 3.42 -7.81 10.77
C VAL A 228 3.73 -9.31 10.72
N ILE A 229 3.71 -9.98 11.88
CA ILE A 229 3.97 -11.43 11.96
C ILE A 229 2.90 -12.22 11.19
N TYR A 230 1.63 -11.85 11.34
CA TYR A 230 0.53 -12.48 10.61
C TYR A 230 0.72 -12.34 9.08
N LEU A 231 0.97 -11.13 8.60
CA LEU A 231 1.16 -10.86 7.17
C LEU A 231 2.39 -11.57 6.61
N CYS A 232 3.49 -11.60 7.36
CA CYS A 232 4.67 -12.35 6.95
C CYS A 232 4.34 -13.84 6.73
N GLY A 233 3.61 -14.47 7.67
CA GLY A 233 3.18 -15.86 7.56
C GLY A 233 2.17 -16.10 6.43
N LEU A 234 1.20 -15.21 6.26
CA LEU A 234 0.21 -15.30 5.17
C LEU A 234 0.87 -15.17 3.80
N LEU A 235 1.77 -14.20 3.65
CA LEU A 235 2.47 -13.96 2.38
C LEU A 235 3.45 -15.10 2.06
N GLU A 236 4.13 -15.69 3.08
CA GLU A 236 4.96 -16.89 2.88
C GLU A 236 4.10 -18.06 2.42
N TYR A 237 2.94 -18.30 3.04
CA TYR A 237 2.00 -19.33 2.63
C TYR A 237 1.55 -19.16 1.18
N THR A 238 1.20 -17.94 0.78
CA THR A 238 0.58 -17.68 -0.53
C THR A 238 1.61 -17.48 -1.65
N TYR A 239 2.66 -16.70 -1.40
CA TYR A 239 3.60 -16.21 -2.41
C TYR A 239 5.04 -16.67 -2.20
N GLY A 240 5.31 -17.42 -1.11
CA GLY A 240 6.64 -18.00 -0.84
C GLY A 240 7.07 -18.95 -1.94
N GLN A 241 8.38 -19.23 -1.98
CA GLN A 241 9.00 -20.12 -2.96
C GLN A 241 8.41 -21.53 -2.85
N LYS A 242 8.10 -22.15 -4.00
CA LYS A 242 7.47 -23.48 -4.08
C LYS A 242 8.35 -24.54 -4.75
N ASP A 243 9.48 -24.13 -5.35
CA ASP A 243 10.32 -25.02 -6.16
C ASP A 243 11.18 -25.97 -5.30
N ASP A 244 11.48 -25.59 -4.05
CA ASP A 244 12.19 -26.42 -3.07
C ASP A 244 11.25 -26.81 -1.94
N LEU A 245 10.77 -28.06 -1.94
CA LEU A 245 9.78 -28.56 -0.98
C LEU A 245 10.34 -28.53 0.46
N GLN A 246 11.59 -28.91 0.68
CA GLN A 246 12.17 -28.95 2.03
C GLN A 246 12.28 -27.53 2.61
N LEU A 247 12.75 -26.58 1.79
CA LEU A 247 12.83 -25.18 2.21
C LEU A 247 11.44 -24.61 2.46
N ARG A 248 10.45 -24.95 1.62
CA ARG A 248 9.06 -24.53 1.79
C ARG A 248 8.47 -25.02 3.11
N LEU A 249 8.55 -26.34 3.38
CA LEU A 249 8.03 -26.93 4.62
C LEU A 249 8.69 -26.33 5.86
N LYS A 250 10.00 -26.09 5.82
CA LYS A 250 10.72 -25.40 6.89
C LYS A 250 10.13 -24.00 7.13
N LYS A 251 9.97 -23.18 6.09
CA LYS A 251 9.44 -21.82 6.21
C LYS A 251 7.98 -21.79 6.67
N LEU A 252 7.15 -22.74 6.21
CA LEU A 252 5.78 -22.86 6.66
C LEU A 252 5.70 -23.28 8.13
N SER A 253 6.55 -24.18 8.59
CA SER A 253 6.66 -24.60 10.00
C SER A 253 7.12 -23.44 10.91
N GLU A 254 8.09 -22.64 10.46
CA GLU A 254 8.52 -21.41 11.14
C GLU A 254 7.37 -20.41 11.24
N SER A 255 6.64 -20.18 10.14
CA SER A 255 5.46 -19.31 10.08
C SER A 255 4.36 -19.82 11.02
N LYS A 256 4.05 -21.12 11.01
CA LYS A 256 3.07 -21.75 11.92
C LYS A 256 3.42 -21.45 13.38
N THR A 257 4.69 -21.63 13.75
CA THR A 257 5.17 -21.37 15.11
C THR A 257 5.03 -19.90 15.50
N ALA A 258 5.33 -18.98 14.58
CA ALA A 258 5.18 -17.54 14.81
C ALA A 258 3.70 -17.12 14.95
N ILE A 259 2.83 -17.65 14.09
CA ILE A 259 1.38 -17.39 14.12
C ILE A 259 0.73 -17.91 15.41
N ALA A 260 1.14 -19.10 15.90
CA ALA A 260 0.63 -19.67 17.16
C ALA A 260 0.81 -18.71 18.36
N ARG A 261 1.87 -17.90 18.36
CA ARG A 261 2.14 -16.91 19.42
C ARG A 261 1.15 -15.73 19.42
N ILE A 262 0.45 -15.49 18.32
CA ILE A 262 -0.52 -14.38 18.22
C ILE A 262 -1.75 -14.68 19.08
N PHE A 263 -2.22 -15.93 19.12
CA PHE A 263 -3.45 -16.32 19.85
C PHE A 263 -3.21 -17.31 21.00
N GLY A 264 -2.00 -17.85 21.15
CA GLY A 264 -1.72 -19.05 21.94
C GLY A 264 -1.57 -18.88 23.45
N LEU A 265 -1.50 -17.68 24.06
CA LEU A 265 -1.21 -17.55 25.48
C LEU A 265 -2.07 -16.49 26.20
N GLY A 266 -3.17 -16.91 26.80
CA GLY A 266 -3.79 -16.31 27.96
C GLY A 266 -4.25 -14.85 27.87
N LYS A 267 -3.97 -14.06 28.91
CA LYS A 267 -4.48 -12.68 29.10
C LYS A 267 -4.08 -11.69 28.00
N SER A 268 -2.98 -11.91 27.28
CA SER A 268 -2.52 -11.00 26.21
C SER A 268 -3.42 -11.01 24.96
N SER A 269 -4.18 -12.09 24.75
CA SER A 269 -5.10 -12.17 23.59
C SER A 269 -6.34 -11.29 23.75
N LYS A 270 -6.74 -10.92 24.97
CA LYS A 270 -7.95 -10.12 25.22
C LYS A 270 -7.87 -8.69 24.68
N ASN A 271 -6.67 -8.16 24.48
CA ASN A 271 -6.46 -6.79 23.98
C ASN A 271 -6.17 -6.74 22.47
N LYS A 272 -6.13 -7.90 21.80
CA LYS A 272 -5.84 -7.97 20.37
C LYS A 272 -7.12 -7.83 19.53
N PRO A 273 -7.03 -7.23 18.32
CA PRO A 273 -8.18 -7.12 17.43
C PRO A 273 -8.80 -8.48 17.10
N GLY A 274 -10.10 -8.66 17.36
CA GLY A 274 -10.83 -9.89 17.05
C GLY A 274 -10.60 -10.41 15.63
N PRO A 275 -10.74 -9.58 14.59
CA PRO A 275 -10.51 -10.01 13.20
C PRO A 275 -9.10 -10.56 12.95
N LEU A 276 -8.07 -10.02 13.60
CA LEU A 276 -6.70 -10.56 13.47
C LEU A 276 -6.58 -11.94 14.12
N LEU A 277 -7.22 -12.13 15.27
CA LEU A 277 -7.18 -13.43 15.98
C LEU A 277 -7.89 -14.54 15.20
N GLU A 278 -9.04 -14.23 14.59
CA GLU A 278 -9.76 -15.17 13.73
C GLU A 278 -8.92 -15.57 12.52
N LYS A 279 -8.42 -14.60 11.78
CA LYS A 279 -7.57 -14.85 10.62
C LYS A 279 -6.26 -15.57 10.96
N ALA A 280 -5.68 -15.30 12.13
CA ALA A 280 -4.47 -16.00 12.57
C ALA A 280 -4.75 -17.49 12.88
N ARG A 281 -5.92 -17.83 13.43
CA ARG A 281 -6.34 -19.23 13.65
C ARG A 281 -6.56 -19.93 12.32
N ASP A 282 -7.30 -19.32 11.41
CA ASP A 282 -7.56 -19.90 10.09
C ASP A 282 -6.26 -20.14 9.31
N LEU A 283 -5.31 -19.21 9.40
CA LEU A 283 -4.00 -19.38 8.77
C LEU A 283 -3.19 -20.49 9.45
N TYR A 284 -3.24 -20.59 10.78
CA TYR A 284 -2.57 -21.66 11.52
C TYR A 284 -3.08 -23.04 11.11
N ASP A 285 -4.39 -23.19 10.93
CA ASP A 285 -5.01 -24.46 10.51
C ASP A 285 -4.59 -24.81 9.06
N ARG A 286 -4.57 -23.83 8.14
CA ARG A 286 -4.07 -24.01 6.77
C ARG A 286 -2.59 -24.44 6.74
N LEU A 287 -1.75 -23.77 7.52
CA LEU A 287 -0.32 -24.10 7.65
C LEU A 287 -0.10 -25.50 8.24
N THR A 288 -0.92 -25.86 9.25
CA THR A 288 -0.83 -27.18 9.90
C THR A 288 -1.19 -28.29 8.91
N LYS A 289 -2.22 -28.08 8.09
CA LYS A 289 -2.63 -29.05 7.07
C LYS A 289 -1.52 -29.23 6.03
N GLU A 290 -0.98 -28.15 5.46
CA GLU A 290 0.06 -28.24 4.40
C GLU A 290 1.35 -28.87 4.93
N VAL A 291 1.79 -28.54 6.15
CA VAL A 291 2.99 -29.15 6.75
C VAL A 291 2.80 -30.65 7.07
N ASN A 292 1.59 -31.08 7.47
CA ASN A 292 1.34 -32.47 7.82
C ASN A 292 1.01 -33.37 6.60
N ASP A 293 0.36 -32.81 5.55
CA ASP A 293 0.00 -33.56 4.34
C ASP A 293 1.24 -33.94 3.51
N ASP A 294 2.35 -33.23 3.67
CA ASP A 294 3.61 -33.50 2.95
C ASP A 294 4.62 -34.38 3.77
N ASP A 295 4.27 -34.78 5.01
CA ASP A 295 5.08 -35.74 5.81
C ASP A 295 4.81 -37.22 5.42
N PHE A 296 4.05 -37.49 4.35
CA PHE A 296 3.76 -38.80 3.77
C PHE A 296 4.28 -38.85 2.31
#